data_f56e4967261d0e6c121ab2cdbe87e1a9
#
_entry.id   f56e4967261d0e6c121ab2cdbe87e1a9
#
_cell.length_a   1.000
_cell.length_b   1.000
_cell.length_c   1.000
_cell.angle_alpha   90.00
_cell.angle_beta   90.00
_cell.angle_gamma   90.00
#
_symmetry.space_group_name_H-M   'P 1'
#
loop_
_entity.id
_entity.type
_entity.pdbx_description
1 polymer ?
#
loop_
_entity_poly.entity_id
_entity_poly.type
_entity_poly.pdbx_seq_one_letter_code
_entity_poly.pdbx_strand_id
1 'polypeptide(L)'
;MEERLYKKLEAYGKSDFYPFHMPGHKRNPLAVEGDFPVERDITEIDGFDNLHHAEDILKRAQEDVARLYGVPESFYSINGSSGAILAAVSAAVDKGGQILVARNCHKAVYHAIYLRELSATYIYPHEDPKLGINGGISPGRVEMYLAENPEIQAVLITSPTYDGIVSDVARIAEIAHHYGVPLIVDEAHGAHFRFSDYFPVSAAQLGADVVINSVHKTLPCLTQTGVIHLCSERVSREKLKRFLGIYQSSSPSYILMGSIDACMDKLEREGDEMFRVFTENLEKARRRLSECKYIRLVTPQACECQRVFDFDRSKILLSTVNSSLNGRELHQILRSEFHLEMEMEAENYVLALAAVGDTAEGFERLCDAIEEIDRRESLKYREEAVEAEPLKNGKMKQVMRISQAMDAESERCPLDECIGRTSGEFAYLYPPGIPLIVPGEQISGHFVKNVRRYLEQGFEVQGLSDQTSETVCVVRNDM
;
A
#
# COMPACT_ATOMS: atom_id res chain seq x y z
N MET A 1 15.66 29.40 -13.75
CA MET A 1 14.79 28.34 -13.21
C MET A 1 14.32 27.54 -14.41
N GLU A 2 14.59 26.27 -14.42
CA GLU A 2 14.14 25.38 -15.47
C GLU A 2 12.61 25.27 -15.46
N GLU A 3 12.02 25.07 -16.64
CA GLU A 3 10.57 25.04 -16.82
C GLU A 3 9.97 23.76 -16.21
N ARG A 4 9.06 23.89 -15.25
CA ARG A 4 8.34 22.78 -14.61
C ARG A 4 7.16 22.33 -15.47
N LEU A 5 6.89 21.00 -15.51
CA LEU A 5 5.82 20.43 -16.28
C LEU A 5 4.44 21.04 -15.95
N TYR A 6 4.11 21.15 -14.65
CA TYR A 6 2.81 21.69 -14.23
C TYR A 6 2.62 23.16 -14.64
N LYS A 7 3.69 23.98 -14.59
CA LYS A 7 3.65 25.38 -15.04
C LYS A 7 3.46 25.47 -16.56
N LYS A 8 4.13 24.59 -17.30
CA LYS A 8 3.97 24.51 -18.76
C LYS A 8 2.56 24.10 -19.15
N LEU A 9 1.95 23.13 -18.44
CA LEU A 9 0.55 22.75 -18.63
C LEU A 9 -0.40 23.91 -18.34
N GLU A 10 -0.15 24.70 -17.28
CA GLU A 10 -0.93 25.89 -16.97
C GLU A 10 -0.81 26.98 -18.05
N ALA A 11 0.40 27.21 -18.55
CA ALA A 11 0.63 28.18 -19.64
C ALA A 11 -0.04 27.72 -20.93
N TYR A 12 0.08 26.43 -21.28
CA TYR A 12 -0.58 25.85 -22.44
C TYR A 12 -2.11 25.91 -22.32
N GLY A 13 -2.65 25.66 -21.13
CA GLY A 13 -4.08 25.77 -20.85
C GLY A 13 -4.67 27.16 -21.14
N LYS A 14 -3.85 28.21 -20.98
CA LYS A 14 -4.22 29.62 -21.23
C LYS A 14 -3.84 30.11 -22.65
N SER A 15 -3.21 29.26 -23.45
CA SER A 15 -2.77 29.63 -24.80
C SER A 15 -3.91 29.61 -25.82
N ASP A 16 -3.69 30.24 -26.96
CA ASP A 16 -4.61 30.29 -28.09
C ASP A 16 -4.45 29.11 -29.08
N PHE A 17 -3.60 28.13 -28.74
CA PHE A 17 -3.49 26.90 -29.56
C PHE A 17 -4.80 26.15 -29.58
N TYR A 18 -5.34 25.92 -30.76
CA TYR A 18 -6.53 25.08 -30.94
C TYR A 18 -6.13 23.61 -31.11
N PRO A 19 -6.65 22.69 -30.27
CA PRO A 19 -6.14 21.31 -30.16
C PRO A 19 -6.78 20.39 -31.19
N PHE A 20 -6.24 20.26 -32.40
CA PHE A 20 -6.65 19.20 -33.35
C PHE A 20 -6.08 17.81 -32.96
N HIS A 21 -5.35 17.71 -31.86
CA HIS A 21 -4.88 16.47 -31.24
C HIS A 21 -5.88 15.90 -30.21
N MET A 22 -5.62 14.71 -29.67
CA MET A 22 -6.33 14.13 -28.51
C MET A 22 -6.01 14.93 -27.24
N PRO A 23 -6.88 14.93 -26.21
CA PRO A 23 -8.14 14.19 -26.05
C PRO A 23 -9.34 14.77 -26.80
N GLY A 24 -10.45 14.01 -26.85
CA GLY A 24 -11.66 14.33 -27.61
C GLY A 24 -12.44 15.55 -27.13
N HIS A 25 -12.26 15.99 -25.87
CA HIS A 25 -12.88 17.23 -25.35
C HIS A 25 -12.28 18.51 -25.92
N LYS A 26 -11.16 18.43 -26.64
CA LYS A 26 -10.55 19.56 -27.36
C LYS A 26 -10.32 20.81 -26.51
N ARG A 27 -9.92 20.63 -25.24
CA ARG A 27 -9.75 21.70 -24.26
C ARG A 27 -10.98 22.61 -24.09
N ASN A 28 -12.15 22.10 -24.47
CA ASN A 28 -13.40 22.85 -24.40
C ASN A 28 -14.19 22.42 -23.14
N PRO A 29 -14.24 23.26 -22.09
CA PRO A 29 -14.97 22.93 -20.88
C PRO A 29 -16.47 22.68 -21.11
N LEU A 30 -17.04 23.27 -22.14
CA LEU A 30 -18.46 23.08 -22.48
C LEU A 30 -18.77 21.74 -23.13
N ALA A 31 -17.74 20.97 -23.52
CA ALA A 31 -17.91 19.62 -24.08
C ALA A 31 -17.95 18.54 -23.00
N VAL A 32 -17.76 18.90 -21.70
CA VAL A 32 -17.68 17.97 -20.56
C VAL A 32 -18.60 18.49 -19.45
N GLU A 33 -19.34 17.61 -18.84
CA GLU A 33 -20.10 17.96 -17.64
C GLU A 33 -19.20 17.84 -16.39
N GLY A 34 -19.25 18.85 -15.51
CA GLY A 34 -18.44 18.94 -14.30
C GLY A 34 -17.19 19.80 -14.45
N ASP A 35 -16.56 20.10 -13.32
CA ASP A 35 -15.34 20.94 -13.24
C ASP A 35 -14.09 20.07 -13.36
N PHE A 36 -13.71 19.73 -14.60
CA PHE A 36 -12.50 18.99 -14.91
C PHE A 36 -11.45 19.90 -15.54
N PRO A 37 -10.14 19.68 -15.27
CA PRO A 37 -9.05 20.52 -15.76
C PRO A 37 -8.71 20.25 -17.24
N VAL A 38 -9.74 20.24 -18.12
CA VAL A 38 -9.64 19.86 -19.55
C VAL A 38 -8.68 20.75 -20.33
N GLU A 39 -8.45 21.97 -19.92
CA GLU A 39 -7.53 22.91 -20.57
C GLU A 39 -6.06 22.44 -20.47
N ARG A 40 -5.74 21.66 -19.45
CA ARG A 40 -4.40 21.13 -19.16
C ARG A 40 -4.26 19.65 -19.51
N ASP A 41 -5.36 19.00 -19.87
CA ASP A 41 -5.35 17.58 -20.22
C ASP A 41 -4.95 17.41 -21.69
N ILE A 42 -3.78 16.81 -21.86
CA ILE A 42 -3.13 16.63 -23.17
C ILE A 42 -2.59 15.20 -23.29
N THR A 43 -2.14 14.85 -24.49
CA THR A 43 -1.31 13.67 -24.75
C THR A 43 0.13 14.08 -25.07
N GLU A 44 0.92 13.23 -25.70
CA GLU A 44 2.31 13.44 -26.12
C GLU A 44 2.36 14.41 -27.31
N ILE A 45 2.22 15.71 -27.05
CA ILE A 45 2.33 16.76 -28.05
C ILE A 45 3.71 17.41 -28.04
N ASP A 46 4.06 18.10 -29.11
CA ASP A 46 5.35 18.78 -29.25
C ASP A 46 5.66 19.69 -28.05
N GLY A 47 6.85 19.52 -27.50
CA GLY A 47 7.35 20.28 -26.37
C GLY A 47 6.92 19.75 -24.98
N PHE A 48 6.10 18.69 -24.89
CA PHE A 48 5.68 18.12 -23.61
C PHE A 48 6.29 16.75 -23.29
N ASP A 49 7.19 16.25 -24.18
CA ASP A 49 7.91 14.99 -23.99
C ASP A 49 6.99 13.75 -24.03
N ASN A 50 7.54 12.56 -23.84
CA ASN A 50 6.83 11.28 -23.79
C ASN A 50 7.32 10.46 -22.60
N LEU A 51 6.42 10.02 -21.73
CA LEU A 51 6.80 9.28 -20.50
C LEU A 51 7.62 8.02 -20.82
N HIS A 52 7.27 7.29 -21.87
CA HIS A 52 7.94 6.03 -22.24
C HIS A 52 9.25 6.25 -22.98
N HIS A 53 9.50 7.47 -23.45
CA HIS A 53 10.72 7.89 -24.13
C HIS A 53 11.14 9.29 -23.69
N ALA A 54 11.26 9.48 -22.39
CA ALA A 54 11.53 10.78 -21.77
C ALA A 54 12.96 11.26 -22.12
N GLU A 55 13.03 12.43 -22.77
CA GLU A 55 14.30 13.05 -23.22
C GLU A 55 14.48 14.49 -22.70
N ASP A 56 13.38 15.16 -22.33
CA ASP A 56 13.36 16.58 -21.99
C ASP A 56 12.63 16.83 -20.64
N ILE A 57 11.45 17.45 -20.64
CA ILE A 57 10.78 17.93 -19.42
C ILE A 57 10.39 16.80 -18.45
N LEU A 58 9.91 15.67 -18.99
CA LEU A 58 9.59 14.50 -18.16
C LEU A 58 10.83 13.79 -17.64
N LYS A 59 11.92 13.78 -18.42
CA LYS A 59 13.21 13.27 -17.95
C LYS A 59 13.71 14.09 -16.78
N ARG A 60 13.74 15.43 -16.91
CA ARG A 60 14.17 16.33 -15.83
C ARG A 60 13.29 16.20 -14.59
N ALA A 61 11.96 16.11 -14.77
CA ALA A 61 11.03 15.92 -13.66
C ALA A 61 11.31 14.62 -12.88
N GLN A 62 11.65 13.53 -13.55
CA GLN A 62 12.05 12.26 -12.92
C GLN A 62 13.43 12.34 -12.25
N GLU A 63 14.38 13.06 -12.86
CA GLU A 63 15.70 13.35 -12.27
C GLU A 63 15.57 14.20 -10.99
N ASP A 64 14.64 15.17 -10.94
CA ASP A 64 14.34 15.96 -9.74
C ASP A 64 13.79 15.08 -8.61
N VAL A 65 12.90 14.14 -8.92
CA VAL A 65 12.44 13.16 -7.92
C VAL A 65 13.61 12.33 -7.41
N ALA A 66 14.45 11.81 -8.29
CA ALA A 66 15.61 11.01 -7.91
C ALA A 66 16.56 11.80 -6.98
N ARG A 67 16.80 13.06 -7.28
CA ARG A 67 17.63 13.96 -6.47
C ARG A 67 17.00 14.22 -5.09
N LEU A 68 15.69 14.48 -5.01
CA LEU A 68 14.98 14.71 -3.74
C LEU A 68 14.99 13.49 -2.84
N TYR A 69 14.80 12.30 -3.41
CA TYR A 69 14.86 11.03 -2.67
C TYR A 69 16.29 10.55 -2.41
N GLY A 70 17.31 11.15 -3.08
CA GLY A 70 18.71 10.76 -2.91
C GLY A 70 19.01 9.39 -3.50
N VAL A 71 18.41 9.06 -4.64
CA VAL A 71 18.56 7.79 -5.37
C VAL A 71 19.15 8.00 -6.76
N PRO A 72 19.76 6.97 -7.38
CA PRO A 72 20.33 7.09 -8.73
C PRO A 72 19.30 7.44 -9.80
N GLU A 73 18.14 6.77 -9.81
CA GLU A 73 17.07 7.01 -10.79
C GLU A 73 15.68 6.84 -10.18
N SER A 74 14.74 7.59 -10.71
CA SER A 74 13.31 7.48 -10.38
C SER A 74 12.48 7.51 -11.65
N PHE A 75 11.36 6.80 -11.65
CA PHE A 75 10.43 6.76 -12.77
C PHE A 75 9.00 7.03 -12.27
N TYR A 76 8.23 7.78 -13.04
CA TYR A 76 6.81 7.97 -12.76
C TYR A 76 6.02 6.69 -13.05
N SER A 77 5.06 6.40 -12.16
CA SER A 77 4.05 5.38 -12.36
C SER A 77 2.67 6.00 -12.21
N ILE A 78 2.01 6.28 -13.34
CA ILE A 78 0.65 6.83 -13.37
C ILE A 78 -0.41 5.73 -13.25
N ASN A 79 -0.01 4.47 -13.21
CA ASN A 79 -0.86 3.34 -12.83
C ASN A 79 -0.66 2.95 -11.35
N GLY A 80 -0.23 3.92 -10.53
CA GLY A 80 -0.01 3.78 -9.09
C GLY A 80 1.15 2.85 -8.76
N SER A 81 1.31 2.57 -7.48
CA SER A 81 2.25 1.54 -7.01
C SER A 81 1.91 0.15 -7.56
N SER A 82 0.64 -0.12 -7.93
CA SER A 82 0.26 -1.40 -8.54
C SER A 82 1.02 -1.66 -9.83
N GLY A 83 1.04 -0.69 -10.77
CA GLY A 83 1.81 -0.79 -12.01
C GLY A 83 3.32 -0.87 -11.74
N ALA A 84 3.82 -0.09 -10.78
CA ALA A 84 5.22 -0.11 -10.36
C ALA A 84 5.66 -1.47 -9.79
N ILE A 85 4.83 -2.10 -8.94
CA ILE A 85 5.07 -3.44 -8.39
C ILE A 85 5.15 -4.49 -9.51
N LEU A 86 4.19 -4.47 -10.45
CA LEU A 86 4.20 -5.37 -11.60
C LEU A 86 5.51 -5.23 -12.38
N ALA A 87 5.96 -4.01 -12.62
CA ALA A 87 7.20 -3.72 -13.35
C ALA A 87 8.45 -4.16 -12.57
N ALA A 88 8.53 -3.85 -11.27
CA ALA A 88 9.64 -4.23 -10.41
C ALA A 88 9.84 -5.74 -10.34
N VAL A 89 8.77 -6.49 -10.04
CA VAL A 89 8.82 -7.96 -9.97
C VAL A 89 9.19 -8.55 -11.33
N SER A 90 8.60 -8.03 -12.41
CA SER A 90 8.89 -8.53 -13.77
C SER A 90 10.31 -8.24 -14.24
N ALA A 91 10.93 -7.16 -13.73
CA ALA A 91 12.33 -6.82 -14.04
C ALA A 91 13.34 -7.64 -13.22
N ALA A 92 12.98 -7.96 -11.97
CA ALA A 92 13.88 -8.65 -11.03
C ALA A 92 13.82 -10.17 -11.15
N VAL A 93 12.69 -10.75 -11.61
CA VAL A 93 12.49 -12.21 -11.65
C VAL A 93 12.16 -12.65 -13.07
N ASP A 94 12.84 -13.68 -13.55
CA ASP A 94 12.57 -14.26 -14.86
C ASP A 94 11.21 -14.97 -14.88
N LYS A 95 10.58 -15.07 -16.06
CA LYS A 95 9.32 -15.81 -16.21
C LYS A 95 9.48 -17.26 -15.76
N GLY A 96 8.60 -17.71 -14.88
CA GLY A 96 8.67 -19.05 -14.27
C GLY A 96 9.66 -19.19 -13.12
N GLY A 97 10.42 -18.12 -12.79
CA GLY A 97 11.41 -18.11 -11.71
C GLY A 97 10.81 -18.14 -10.31
N GLN A 98 11.66 -18.02 -9.30
CA GLN A 98 11.25 -18.08 -7.89
C GLN A 98 11.44 -16.73 -7.19
N ILE A 99 10.49 -16.40 -6.30
CA ILE A 99 10.51 -15.18 -5.50
C ILE A 99 10.16 -15.47 -4.04
N LEU A 100 10.86 -14.81 -3.11
CA LEU A 100 10.50 -14.77 -1.69
C LEU A 100 9.67 -13.51 -1.42
N VAL A 101 8.44 -13.66 -0.96
CA VAL A 101 7.53 -12.52 -0.73
C VAL A 101 6.92 -12.52 0.67
N ALA A 102 6.76 -11.34 1.25
CA ALA A 102 5.99 -11.17 2.46
C ALA A 102 4.51 -11.54 2.21
N ARG A 103 3.92 -12.41 3.06
CA ARG A 103 2.54 -12.89 2.86
C ARG A 103 1.50 -11.79 3.07
N ASN A 104 1.86 -10.71 3.76
CA ASN A 104 1.04 -9.51 3.95
C ASN A 104 1.23 -8.44 2.87
N CYS A 105 1.79 -8.79 1.71
CA CYS A 105 1.94 -7.85 0.61
C CYS A 105 0.60 -7.55 -0.09
N HIS A 106 0.56 -6.41 -0.77
CA HIS A 106 -0.60 -5.98 -1.54
C HIS A 106 -0.90 -6.93 -2.70
N LYS A 107 -2.18 -7.06 -3.08
CA LYS A 107 -2.64 -7.95 -4.18
C LYS A 107 -1.88 -7.77 -5.51
N ALA A 108 -1.32 -6.61 -5.79
CA ALA A 108 -0.52 -6.38 -6.99
C ALA A 108 0.71 -7.28 -7.08
N VAL A 109 1.30 -7.70 -5.94
CA VAL A 109 2.42 -8.63 -5.90
C VAL A 109 1.97 -10.02 -6.39
N TYR A 110 0.82 -10.48 -5.93
CA TYR A 110 0.24 -11.76 -6.37
C TYR A 110 -0.18 -11.73 -7.85
N HIS A 111 -0.65 -10.58 -8.35
CA HIS A 111 -0.89 -10.40 -9.77
C HIS A 111 0.40 -10.48 -10.59
N ALA A 112 1.52 -9.93 -10.09
CA ALA A 112 2.82 -10.08 -10.73
C ALA A 112 3.27 -11.56 -10.76
N ILE A 113 3.09 -12.29 -9.64
CA ILE A 113 3.37 -13.73 -9.54
C ILE A 113 2.53 -14.50 -10.57
N TYR A 114 1.24 -14.20 -10.72
CA TYR A 114 0.37 -14.80 -11.72
C TYR A 114 0.86 -14.53 -13.15
N LEU A 115 1.00 -13.23 -13.51
CA LEU A 115 1.37 -12.80 -14.87
C LEU A 115 2.74 -13.33 -15.31
N ARG A 116 3.67 -13.52 -14.36
CA ARG A 116 5.01 -14.02 -14.62
C ARG A 116 5.14 -15.54 -14.37
N GLU A 117 4.06 -16.22 -14.01
CA GLU A 117 4.03 -17.67 -13.72
C GLU A 117 5.05 -18.09 -12.65
N LEU A 118 5.30 -17.22 -11.64
CA LEU A 118 6.35 -17.44 -10.66
C LEU A 118 5.99 -18.51 -9.64
N SER A 119 7.03 -19.15 -9.09
CA SER A 119 6.94 -19.91 -7.85
C SER A 119 7.21 -18.96 -6.68
N ALA A 120 6.23 -18.78 -5.81
CA ALA A 120 6.37 -17.92 -4.64
C ALA A 120 6.65 -18.75 -3.39
N THR A 121 7.63 -18.32 -2.60
CA THR A 121 7.82 -18.75 -1.22
C THR A 121 7.33 -17.62 -0.31
N TYR A 122 6.45 -17.94 0.65
CA TYR A 122 5.84 -16.92 1.52
C TYR A 122 6.54 -16.85 2.87
N ILE A 123 6.93 -15.62 3.24
CA ILE A 123 7.40 -15.28 4.57
C ILE A 123 6.28 -14.56 5.34
N TYR A 124 5.81 -15.17 6.42
CA TYR A 124 4.74 -14.61 7.24
C TYR A 124 5.31 -13.61 8.24
N PRO A 125 4.74 -12.41 8.37
CA PRO A 125 5.09 -11.48 9.42
C PRO A 125 4.72 -12.06 10.80
N HIS A 126 5.17 -11.44 11.88
CA HIS A 126 4.57 -11.65 13.19
C HIS A 126 3.22 -10.93 13.23
N GLU A 127 2.24 -11.53 13.88
CA GLU A 127 0.92 -10.90 14.08
C GLU A 127 0.78 -10.51 15.56
N ASP A 128 0.16 -9.36 15.81
CA ASP A 128 -0.30 -9.01 17.15
C ASP A 128 -1.59 -9.79 17.44
N PRO A 129 -1.61 -10.65 18.47
CA PRO A 129 -2.76 -11.52 18.69
C PRO A 129 -4.00 -10.79 19.20
N LYS A 130 -3.85 -9.57 19.76
CA LYS A 130 -4.97 -8.78 20.30
C LYS A 130 -5.56 -7.83 19.27
N LEU A 131 -4.71 -7.21 18.47
CA LEU A 131 -5.11 -6.22 17.50
C LEU A 131 -5.31 -6.82 16.10
N GLY A 132 -4.67 -7.96 15.81
CA GLY A 132 -4.69 -8.55 14.45
C GLY A 132 -3.83 -7.80 13.44
N ILE A 133 -2.93 -6.91 13.88
CA ILE A 133 -2.03 -6.16 13.00
C ILE A 133 -0.81 -6.97 12.61
N ASN A 134 -0.30 -6.72 11.40
CA ASN A 134 0.90 -7.35 10.91
C ASN A 134 2.15 -6.63 11.42
N GLY A 135 3.06 -7.36 12.05
CA GLY A 135 4.39 -6.89 12.42
C GLY A 135 5.38 -6.86 11.25
N GLY A 136 6.63 -6.60 11.55
CA GLY A 136 7.72 -6.60 10.57
C GLY A 136 8.14 -8.01 10.14
N ILE A 137 8.87 -8.07 9.03
CA ILE A 137 9.51 -9.30 8.54
C ILE A 137 10.82 -9.53 9.30
N SER A 138 11.01 -10.76 9.79
CA SER A 138 12.24 -11.14 10.50
C SER A 138 13.41 -11.34 9.54
N PRO A 139 14.55 -10.62 9.70
CA PRO A 139 15.75 -10.84 8.89
C PRO A 139 16.27 -12.28 8.95
N GLY A 140 16.27 -12.90 10.14
CA GLY A 140 16.73 -14.29 10.28
C GLY A 140 15.85 -15.31 9.56
N ARG A 141 14.56 -15.02 9.36
CA ARG A 141 13.70 -15.87 8.52
C ARG A 141 13.98 -15.67 7.04
N VAL A 142 14.30 -14.45 6.60
CA VAL A 142 14.74 -14.20 5.22
C VAL A 142 16.02 -15.00 4.93
N GLU A 143 17.00 -14.94 5.84
CA GLU A 143 18.26 -15.70 5.72
C GLU A 143 18.00 -17.21 5.62
N MET A 144 17.15 -17.76 6.49
CA MET A 144 16.78 -19.18 6.46
C MET A 144 16.18 -19.59 5.11
N TYR A 145 15.23 -18.83 4.60
CA TYR A 145 14.57 -19.16 3.31
C TYR A 145 15.53 -19.06 2.13
N LEU A 146 16.43 -18.06 2.10
CA LEU A 146 17.43 -17.92 1.05
C LEU A 146 18.47 -19.03 1.10
N ALA A 147 18.90 -19.46 2.30
CA ALA A 147 19.82 -20.57 2.48
C ALA A 147 19.22 -21.92 2.00
N GLU A 148 17.92 -22.13 2.26
CA GLU A 148 17.21 -23.35 1.87
C GLU A 148 16.81 -23.38 0.39
N ASN A 149 16.69 -22.22 -0.27
CA ASN A 149 16.17 -22.10 -1.63
C ASN A 149 17.07 -21.21 -2.52
N PRO A 150 18.20 -21.73 -3.02
CA PRO A 150 19.15 -20.95 -3.80
C PRO A 150 18.63 -20.47 -5.17
N GLU A 151 17.48 -20.98 -5.62
CA GLU A 151 16.82 -20.56 -6.88
C GLU A 151 16.00 -19.29 -6.74
N ILE A 152 15.86 -18.72 -5.53
CA ILE A 152 15.15 -17.45 -5.31
C ILE A 152 15.94 -16.33 -6.01
N GLN A 153 15.25 -15.56 -6.86
CA GLN A 153 15.84 -14.51 -7.68
C GLN A 153 15.63 -13.10 -7.12
N ALA A 154 14.66 -12.92 -6.21
CA ALA A 154 14.42 -11.65 -5.52
C ALA A 154 13.67 -11.86 -4.19
N VAL A 155 13.84 -10.89 -3.29
CA VAL A 155 13.04 -10.75 -2.07
C VAL A 155 12.13 -9.54 -2.23
N LEU A 156 10.83 -9.67 -1.89
CA LEU A 156 9.89 -8.55 -1.83
C LEU A 156 9.23 -8.48 -0.46
N ILE A 157 9.31 -7.31 0.19
CA ILE A 157 8.63 -7.03 1.45
C ILE A 157 7.80 -5.75 1.34
N THR A 158 6.80 -5.62 2.21
CA THR A 158 6.03 -4.38 2.41
C THR A 158 6.51 -3.73 3.70
N SER A 159 7.05 -2.51 3.61
CA SER A 159 7.53 -1.74 4.75
C SER A 159 7.46 -0.23 4.43
N PRO A 160 6.66 0.56 5.17
CA PRO A 160 5.85 0.13 6.31
C PRO A 160 4.68 -0.78 5.90
N THR A 161 4.17 -1.53 6.88
CA THR A 161 2.87 -2.21 6.73
C THR A 161 1.74 -1.18 6.66
N TYR A 162 0.54 -1.60 6.33
CA TYR A 162 -0.63 -0.70 6.31
C TYR A 162 -0.85 -0.03 7.67
N ASP A 163 -0.59 -0.77 8.74
CA ASP A 163 -0.71 -0.31 10.13
C ASP A 163 0.49 0.54 10.62
N GLY A 164 1.52 0.69 9.79
CA GLY A 164 2.68 1.54 10.06
C GLY A 164 3.91 0.83 10.65
N ILE A 165 3.90 -0.49 10.76
CA ILE A 165 5.07 -1.25 11.27
C ILE A 165 6.16 -1.30 10.20
N VAL A 166 7.39 -0.95 10.59
CA VAL A 166 8.57 -0.96 9.74
C VAL A 166 9.45 -2.17 10.05
N SER A 167 9.94 -2.83 9.02
CA SER A 167 10.91 -3.93 9.11
C SER A 167 12.34 -3.41 9.20
N ASP A 168 13.27 -4.20 9.71
CA ASP A 168 14.72 -3.93 9.62
C ASP A 168 15.21 -4.14 8.17
N VAL A 169 14.89 -3.14 7.34
CA VAL A 169 15.18 -3.17 5.89
C VAL A 169 16.67 -3.26 5.64
N ALA A 170 17.50 -2.56 6.43
CA ALA A 170 18.95 -2.56 6.25
C ALA A 170 19.51 -3.98 6.43
N ARG A 171 19.10 -4.67 7.48
CA ARG A 171 19.56 -6.04 7.74
C ARG A 171 19.02 -7.03 6.72
N ILE A 172 17.78 -6.85 6.25
CA ILE A 172 17.21 -7.69 5.17
C ILE A 172 17.96 -7.47 3.86
N ALA A 173 18.32 -6.22 3.52
CA ALA A 173 19.12 -5.91 2.33
C ALA A 173 20.50 -6.56 2.38
N GLU A 174 21.22 -6.43 3.51
CA GLU A 174 22.52 -7.09 3.71
C GLU A 174 22.43 -8.61 3.46
N ILE A 175 21.41 -9.25 4.02
CA ILE A 175 21.19 -10.69 3.85
C ILE A 175 20.88 -11.01 2.38
N ALA A 176 19.93 -10.32 1.75
CA ALA A 176 19.57 -10.54 0.35
C ALA A 176 20.82 -10.42 -0.56
N HIS A 177 21.62 -9.37 -0.34
CA HIS A 177 22.85 -9.14 -1.09
C HIS A 177 23.92 -10.21 -0.84
N HIS A 178 24.02 -10.74 0.38
CA HIS A 178 24.92 -11.87 0.68
C HIS A 178 24.60 -13.10 -0.18
N TYR A 179 23.32 -13.35 -0.44
CA TYR A 179 22.87 -14.41 -1.35
C TYR A 179 22.79 -13.98 -2.82
N GLY A 180 23.21 -12.78 -3.15
CA GLY A 180 23.28 -12.29 -4.53
C GLY A 180 21.93 -11.89 -5.15
N VAL A 181 20.87 -11.77 -4.35
CA VAL A 181 19.53 -11.42 -4.83
C VAL A 181 19.14 -9.98 -4.46
N PRO A 182 18.36 -9.26 -5.31
CA PRO A 182 17.87 -7.94 -5.01
C PRO A 182 16.73 -7.95 -3.98
N LEU A 183 16.65 -6.85 -3.22
CA LEU A 183 15.54 -6.53 -2.33
C LEU A 183 14.62 -5.47 -2.97
N ILE A 184 13.34 -5.82 -3.16
CA ILE A 184 12.28 -4.92 -3.56
C ILE A 184 11.47 -4.55 -2.32
N VAL A 185 11.28 -3.27 -2.06
CA VAL A 185 10.45 -2.78 -0.95
C VAL A 185 9.22 -2.05 -1.48
N ASP A 186 8.05 -2.59 -1.19
CA ASP A 186 6.80 -1.87 -1.33
C ASP A 186 6.68 -0.89 -0.15
N GLU A 187 7.11 0.33 -0.38
CA GLU A 187 7.05 1.47 0.54
C GLU A 187 5.90 2.42 0.15
N ALA A 188 4.78 1.88 -0.36
CA ALA A 188 3.65 2.68 -0.83
C ALA A 188 3.10 3.63 0.24
N HIS A 189 3.19 3.27 1.51
CA HIS A 189 2.76 4.10 2.65
C HIS A 189 3.88 4.94 3.27
N GLY A 190 5.09 4.92 2.74
CA GLY A 190 6.27 5.61 3.30
C GLY A 190 6.85 6.71 2.40
N ALA A 191 6.11 7.22 1.40
CA ALA A 191 6.61 8.26 0.49
C ALA A 191 7.10 9.53 1.20
N HIS A 192 6.61 9.80 2.40
CA HIS A 192 6.98 10.96 3.23
C HIS A 192 8.24 10.74 4.07
N PHE A 193 8.74 9.52 4.22
CA PHE A 193 9.87 9.20 5.10
C PHE A 193 11.14 10.01 4.79
N ARG A 194 11.37 10.29 3.51
CA ARG A 194 12.55 11.05 3.07
C ARG A 194 12.58 12.51 3.54
N PHE A 195 11.44 13.07 3.91
CA PHE A 195 11.29 14.52 4.09
C PHE A 195 11.33 15.00 5.55
N SER A 196 11.43 14.10 6.53
CA SER A 196 11.58 14.48 7.94
C SER A 196 12.13 13.34 8.78
N ASP A 197 13.14 13.62 9.61
CA ASP A 197 13.74 12.68 10.56
C ASP A 197 12.79 12.25 11.70
N TYR A 198 11.60 12.83 11.78
CA TYR A 198 10.53 12.40 12.68
C TYR A 198 9.98 11.03 12.32
N PHE A 199 10.06 10.66 11.06
CA PHE A 199 9.58 9.39 10.51
C PHE A 199 10.73 8.38 10.35
N PRO A 200 10.42 7.11 10.11
CA PRO A 200 11.43 6.09 9.82
C PRO A 200 12.29 6.46 8.61
N VAL A 201 13.49 5.90 8.55
CA VAL A 201 14.35 6.05 7.37
C VAL A 201 13.76 5.28 6.20
N SER A 202 13.71 5.91 5.01
CA SER A 202 13.20 5.27 3.80
C SER A 202 14.08 4.08 3.38
N ALA A 203 13.42 3.06 2.86
CA ALA A 203 14.07 1.86 2.33
C ALA A 203 15.14 2.17 1.27
N ALA A 204 14.98 3.28 0.54
CA ALA A 204 15.94 3.76 -0.46
C ALA A 204 17.32 4.10 0.14
N GLN A 205 17.38 4.53 1.41
CA GLN A 205 18.62 4.82 2.14
C GLN A 205 19.13 3.60 2.92
N LEU A 206 18.33 2.53 3.02
CA LEU A 206 18.64 1.34 3.81
C LEU A 206 19.12 0.15 2.96
N GLY A 207 19.45 0.40 1.68
CA GLY A 207 20.05 -0.60 0.81
C GLY A 207 19.05 -1.44 0.00
N ALA A 208 17.76 -1.08 -0.02
CA ALA A 208 16.83 -1.67 -0.99
C ALA A 208 17.26 -1.37 -2.43
N ASP A 209 17.07 -2.33 -3.34
CA ASP A 209 17.47 -2.18 -4.75
C ASP A 209 16.39 -1.50 -5.59
N VAL A 210 15.12 -1.77 -5.25
CA VAL A 210 13.95 -1.11 -5.84
C VAL A 210 12.99 -0.72 -4.72
N VAL A 211 12.56 0.55 -4.72
CA VAL A 211 11.58 1.08 -3.76
C VAL A 211 10.39 1.65 -4.52
N ILE A 212 9.19 1.37 -4.05
CA ILE A 212 7.95 1.80 -4.69
C ILE A 212 7.16 2.67 -3.72
N ASN A 213 6.88 3.91 -4.12
CA ASN A 213 6.09 4.86 -3.35
C ASN A 213 4.76 5.19 -4.05
N SER A 214 3.64 5.12 -3.30
CA SER A 214 2.38 5.77 -3.68
C SER A 214 2.40 7.20 -3.18
N VAL A 215 2.88 8.14 -4.00
CA VAL A 215 3.05 9.53 -3.56
C VAL A 215 1.72 10.18 -3.18
N HIS A 216 0.61 9.73 -3.75
CA HIS A 216 -0.74 10.23 -3.43
C HIS A 216 -1.26 9.82 -2.04
N LYS A 217 -0.64 8.84 -1.35
CA LYS A 217 -1.13 8.39 -0.04
C LYS A 217 -0.68 9.29 1.10
N THR A 218 0.55 9.79 1.03
CA THR A 218 1.18 10.53 2.13
C THR A 218 1.78 11.87 1.73
N LEU A 219 1.75 12.20 0.44
CA LEU A 219 2.18 13.49 -0.12
C LEU A 219 1.02 14.11 -0.92
N PRO A 220 1.00 15.44 -1.10
CA PRO A 220 -0.12 16.15 -1.73
C PRO A 220 -0.14 15.98 -3.27
N CYS A 221 -0.34 14.77 -3.71
CA CYS A 221 -0.49 14.38 -5.12
C CYS A 221 -1.89 13.86 -5.41
N LEU A 222 -2.30 13.89 -6.67
CA LEU A 222 -3.57 13.30 -7.11
C LEU A 222 -3.53 11.78 -6.98
N THR A 223 -4.67 11.18 -6.66
CA THR A 223 -4.85 9.72 -6.59
C THR A 223 -4.32 9.03 -7.85
N GLN A 224 -3.79 7.81 -7.71
CA GLN A 224 -3.18 7.00 -8.76
C GLN A 224 -1.72 7.37 -9.08
N THR A 225 -1.16 8.44 -8.51
CA THR A 225 0.25 8.79 -8.72
C THR A 225 1.17 7.93 -7.87
N GLY A 226 2.23 7.42 -8.50
CA GLY A 226 3.27 6.64 -7.87
C GLY A 226 4.64 6.94 -8.46
N VAL A 227 5.66 6.55 -7.74
CA VAL A 227 7.06 6.64 -8.17
C VAL A 227 7.75 5.31 -7.85
N ILE A 228 8.62 4.87 -8.74
CA ILE A 228 9.51 3.74 -8.52
C ILE A 228 10.96 4.24 -8.57
N HIS A 229 11.72 3.89 -7.55
CA HIS A 229 13.13 4.22 -7.41
C HIS A 229 13.98 3.00 -7.74
N LEU A 230 14.94 3.15 -8.65
CA LEU A 230 15.99 2.18 -8.92
C LEU A 230 17.23 2.62 -8.16
N CYS A 231 17.54 1.90 -7.08
CA CYS A 231 18.57 2.29 -6.13
C CYS A 231 19.92 1.61 -6.37
N SER A 232 19.97 0.54 -7.21
CA SER A 232 21.19 -0.20 -7.52
C SER A 232 21.15 -0.81 -8.91
N GLU A 233 22.27 -1.38 -9.34
CA GLU A 233 22.43 -2.10 -10.62
C GLU A 233 22.00 -3.59 -10.54
N ARG A 234 21.53 -4.08 -9.37
CA ARG A 234 21.09 -5.48 -9.21
C ARG A 234 19.81 -5.80 -9.98
N VAL A 235 18.99 -4.78 -10.26
CA VAL A 235 17.84 -4.89 -11.14
C VAL A 235 18.14 -4.12 -12.43
N SER A 236 17.99 -4.79 -13.59
CA SER A 236 18.29 -4.16 -14.88
C SER A 236 17.36 -2.97 -15.16
N ARG A 237 17.97 -1.82 -15.40
CA ARG A 237 17.30 -0.58 -15.81
C ARG A 237 16.45 -0.77 -17.07
N GLU A 238 17.00 -1.46 -18.07
CA GLU A 238 16.36 -1.71 -19.36
C GLU A 238 15.14 -2.62 -19.19
N LYS A 239 15.25 -3.67 -18.36
CA LYS A 239 14.10 -4.53 -18.04
C LYS A 239 13.03 -3.72 -17.32
N LEU A 240 13.40 -2.91 -16.32
CA LEU A 240 12.46 -2.09 -15.56
C LEU A 240 11.71 -1.10 -16.48
N LYS A 241 12.42 -0.34 -17.30
CA LYS A 241 11.79 0.59 -18.28
C LYS A 241 10.87 -0.13 -19.25
N ARG A 242 11.28 -1.31 -19.74
CA ARG A 242 10.43 -2.12 -20.62
C ARG A 242 9.11 -2.50 -19.95
N PHE A 243 9.15 -2.98 -18.71
CA PHE A 243 7.94 -3.37 -18.00
C PHE A 243 7.09 -2.19 -17.55
N LEU A 244 7.70 -1.05 -17.22
CA LEU A 244 6.95 0.20 -17.01
C LEU A 244 6.18 0.60 -18.27
N GLY A 245 6.78 0.46 -19.47
CA GLY A 245 6.08 0.70 -20.74
C GLY A 245 4.98 -0.32 -21.04
N ILE A 246 5.10 -1.57 -20.58
CA ILE A 246 4.09 -2.61 -20.78
C ILE A 246 2.88 -2.43 -19.84
N TYR A 247 3.14 -2.06 -18.58
CA TYR A 247 2.11 -1.99 -17.55
C TYR A 247 1.48 -0.61 -17.35
N GLN A 248 1.87 0.38 -18.14
CA GLN A 248 1.25 1.69 -18.14
C GLN A 248 0.60 1.99 -19.49
N SER A 249 -0.38 2.92 -19.48
CA SER A 249 -1.04 3.39 -20.69
C SER A 249 -0.03 3.99 -21.68
N SER A 250 -0.26 3.79 -22.97
CA SER A 250 0.50 4.46 -24.03
C SER A 250 0.24 5.97 -24.09
N SER A 251 -0.91 6.42 -23.55
CA SER A 251 -1.28 7.84 -23.41
C SER A 251 -1.39 8.17 -21.91
N PRO A 252 -0.26 8.39 -21.21
CA PRO A 252 -0.25 8.67 -19.80
C PRO A 252 -0.85 10.03 -19.47
N SER A 253 -1.60 10.14 -18.38
CA SER A 253 -2.23 11.39 -17.96
C SER A 253 -1.18 12.45 -17.56
N TYR A 254 -1.12 13.54 -18.32
CA TYR A 254 -0.27 14.69 -18.00
C TYR A 254 -0.73 15.43 -16.73
N ILE A 255 -2.02 15.37 -16.40
CA ILE A 255 -2.56 15.90 -15.14
C ILE A 255 -1.92 15.18 -13.95
N LEU A 256 -1.85 13.84 -14.00
CA LEU A 256 -1.23 13.05 -12.93
C LEU A 256 0.29 13.31 -12.85
N MET A 257 0.98 13.35 -13.99
CA MET A 257 2.43 13.66 -14.03
C MET A 257 2.71 15.08 -13.54
N GLY A 258 1.90 16.06 -13.95
CA GLY A 258 1.99 17.44 -13.49
C GLY A 258 1.73 17.58 -11.99
N SER A 259 0.84 16.73 -11.43
CA SER A 259 0.61 16.68 -9.97
C SER A 259 1.83 16.19 -9.20
N ILE A 260 2.54 15.18 -9.72
CA ILE A 260 3.81 14.73 -9.10
C ILE A 260 4.85 15.86 -9.17
N ASP A 261 5.05 16.46 -10.33
CA ASP A 261 6.01 17.54 -10.53
C ASP A 261 5.73 18.76 -9.62
N ALA A 262 4.45 19.16 -9.51
CA ALA A 262 4.04 20.26 -8.63
C ALA A 262 4.28 19.94 -7.15
N CYS A 263 4.02 18.71 -6.73
CA CYS A 263 4.29 18.25 -5.38
C CYS A 263 5.78 18.29 -5.07
N MET A 264 6.63 17.77 -5.96
CA MET A 264 8.09 17.75 -5.76
C MET A 264 8.69 19.17 -5.74
N ASP A 265 8.24 20.06 -6.64
CA ASP A 265 8.65 21.49 -6.62
C ASP A 265 8.25 22.17 -5.30
N LYS A 266 7.05 21.88 -4.78
CA LYS A 266 6.60 22.43 -3.49
C LYS A 266 7.42 21.88 -2.33
N LEU A 267 7.69 20.58 -2.29
CA LEU A 267 8.50 19.95 -1.24
C LEU A 267 9.95 20.45 -1.26
N GLU A 268 10.51 20.68 -2.43
CA GLU A 268 11.87 21.25 -2.55
C GLU A 268 11.95 22.66 -1.97
N ARG A 269 10.93 23.49 -2.16
CA ARG A 269 10.91 24.89 -1.72
C ARG A 269 10.44 25.08 -0.29
N GLU A 270 9.47 24.30 0.15
CA GLU A 270 8.70 24.54 1.38
C GLU A 270 8.64 23.31 2.28
N GLY A 271 9.24 22.18 1.89
CA GLY A 271 9.09 20.89 2.56
C GLY A 271 9.48 20.92 4.04
N ASP A 272 10.61 21.54 4.37
CA ASP A 272 11.07 21.64 5.77
C ASP A 272 10.01 22.28 6.67
N GLU A 273 9.41 23.39 6.23
CA GLU A 273 8.38 24.08 6.99
C GLU A 273 7.05 23.28 7.03
N MET A 274 6.66 22.70 5.89
CA MET A 274 5.46 21.88 5.82
C MET A 274 5.54 20.68 6.79
N PHE A 275 6.67 19.97 6.79
CA PHE A 275 6.86 18.81 7.67
C PHE A 275 7.05 19.24 9.14
N ARG A 276 7.69 20.37 9.42
CA ARG A 276 7.78 20.92 10.78
C ARG A 276 6.38 21.15 11.36
N VAL A 277 5.51 21.85 10.63
CA VAL A 277 4.13 22.13 11.07
C VAL A 277 3.33 20.85 11.23
N PHE A 278 3.44 19.93 10.26
CA PHE A 278 2.76 18.64 10.29
C PHE A 278 3.16 17.82 11.53
N THR A 279 4.46 17.66 11.76
CA THR A 279 4.95 16.83 12.88
C THR A 279 4.62 17.43 14.23
N GLU A 280 4.64 18.78 14.38
CA GLU A 280 4.20 19.45 15.60
C GLU A 280 2.71 19.22 15.90
N ASN A 281 1.84 19.29 14.89
CA ASN A 281 0.41 19.04 15.05
C ASN A 281 0.14 17.56 15.35
N LEU A 282 0.79 16.66 14.62
CA LEU A 282 0.70 15.23 14.83
C LEU A 282 1.13 14.83 16.25
N GLU A 283 2.24 15.38 16.74
CA GLU A 283 2.75 15.09 18.07
C GLU A 283 1.82 15.60 19.18
N LYS A 284 1.21 16.78 18.99
CA LYS A 284 0.18 17.30 19.90
C LYS A 284 -1.04 16.37 19.95
N ALA A 285 -1.51 15.93 18.78
CA ALA A 285 -2.64 15.00 18.69
C ALA A 285 -2.30 13.67 19.37
N ARG A 286 -1.16 13.08 19.06
CA ARG A 286 -0.74 11.81 19.67
C ARG A 286 -0.63 11.90 21.19
N ARG A 287 -0.14 13.01 21.74
CA ARG A 287 -0.11 13.24 23.21
C ARG A 287 -1.51 13.27 23.81
N ARG A 288 -2.45 14.03 23.23
CA ARG A 288 -3.85 14.05 23.69
C ARG A 288 -4.46 12.65 23.64
N LEU A 289 -4.35 11.98 22.50
CA LEU A 289 -4.91 10.63 22.31
C LEU A 289 -4.29 9.58 23.24
N SER A 290 -3.05 9.75 23.68
CA SER A 290 -2.38 8.84 24.62
C SER A 290 -2.97 8.88 26.04
N GLU A 291 -3.74 9.89 26.39
CA GLU A 291 -4.42 10.03 27.69
C GLU A 291 -5.74 9.27 27.74
N CYS A 292 -6.29 8.86 26.59
CA CYS A 292 -7.52 8.08 26.49
C CYS A 292 -7.31 6.66 27.04
N LYS A 293 -8.33 6.15 27.75
CA LYS A 293 -8.23 4.88 28.49
C LYS A 293 -8.97 3.73 27.85
N TYR A 294 -10.05 4.03 27.16
CA TYR A 294 -10.95 3.06 26.56
C TYR A 294 -10.74 2.95 25.05
N ILE A 295 -10.60 4.11 24.37
CA ILE A 295 -10.17 4.17 22.97
C ILE A 295 -8.68 4.50 22.96
N ARG A 296 -7.83 3.48 22.83
CA ARG A 296 -6.39 3.63 23.05
C ARG A 296 -5.64 3.88 21.77
N LEU A 297 -4.78 4.90 21.79
CA LEU A 297 -3.75 5.06 20.76
C LEU A 297 -2.76 3.88 20.83
N VAL A 298 -2.64 3.13 19.74
CA VAL A 298 -1.64 2.08 19.62
C VAL A 298 -0.25 2.69 19.43
N THR A 299 0.70 2.25 20.26
CA THR A 299 2.11 2.63 20.17
C THR A 299 2.97 1.40 19.96
N PRO A 300 4.22 1.54 19.48
CA PRO A 300 5.13 0.40 19.34
C PRO A 300 5.29 -0.44 20.62
N GLN A 301 5.21 0.20 21.79
CA GLN A 301 5.32 -0.45 23.09
C GLN A 301 4.06 -1.21 23.50
N ALA A 302 2.91 -0.80 22.97
CA ALA A 302 1.63 -1.45 23.24
C ALA A 302 1.37 -2.62 22.28
N CYS A 303 2.12 -2.72 21.19
CA CYS A 303 2.02 -3.80 20.22
C CYS A 303 2.72 -5.05 20.76
N GLU A 304 1.99 -6.17 20.88
CA GLU A 304 2.55 -7.47 21.27
C GLU A 304 3.28 -8.17 20.11
N CYS A 305 3.41 -7.52 18.96
CA CYS A 305 4.27 -7.96 17.87
C CYS A 305 5.70 -8.08 18.40
N GLN A 306 6.20 -9.29 18.54
CA GLN A 306 7.61 -9.50 18.86
C GLN A 306 8.47 -8.79 17.80
N ARG A 307 9.17 -7.70 18.20
CA ARG A 307 10.10 -6.91 17.38
C ARG A 307 9.43 -5.97 16.37
N VAL A 308 8.78 -4.94 16.87
CA VAL A 308 8.60 -3.69 16.10
C VAL A 308 9.99 -3.07 15.99
N PHE A 309 10.56 -3.03 14.77
CA PHE A 309 11.86 -2.40 14.53
C PHE A 309 11.71 -0.87 14.57
N ASP A 310 10.73 -0.33 13.83
CA ASP A 310 10.36 1.07 13.84
C ASP A 310 8.86 1.21 13.47
N PHE A 311 8.32 2.43 13.60
CA PHE A 311 6.90 2.69 13.43
C PHE A 311 6.64 4.04 12.77
N ASP A 312 5.81 4.06 11.75
CA ASP A 312 5.31 5.27 11.11
C ASP A 312 4.27 5.98 11.99
N ARG A 313 4.69 7.06 12.63
CA ARG A 313 3.84 7.84 13.54
C ARG A 313 2.69 8.56 12.86
N SER A 314 2.69 8.68 11.52
CA SER A 314 1.56 9.21 10.76
C SER A 314 0.34 8.30 10.80
N LYS A 315 0.53 7.02 11.16
CA LYS A 315 -0.53 6.06 11.39
C LYS A 315 -1.09 6.24 12.80
N ILE A 316 -2.32 6.70 12.91
CA ILE A 316 -3.04 6.87 14.18
C ILE A 316 -4.01 5.70 14.31
N LEU A 317 -3.55 4.61 14.95
CA LEU A 317 -4.37 3.44 15.24
C LEU A 317 -5.07 3.64 16.59
N LEU A 318 -6.39 3.58 16.58
CA LEU A 318 -7.26 3.77 17.74
C LEU A 318 -7.91 2.45 18.11
N SER A 319 -7.35 1.77 19.09
CA SER A 319 -7.81 0.45 19.54
C SER A 319 -9.08 0.55 20.41
N THR A 320 -10.01 -0.35 20.15
CA THR A 320 -11.26 -0.51 20.91
C THR A 320 -11.23 -1.67 21.93
N VAL A 321 -10.12 -2.38 22.05
CA VAL A 321 -9.99 -3.59 22.93
C VAL A 321 -10.43 -3.33 24.36
N ASN A 322 -10.27 -2.10 24.86
CA ASN A 322 -10.67 -1.69 26.21
C ASN A 322 -12.04 -1.00 26.25
N SER A 323 -12.80 -1.01 25.17
CA SER A 323 -14.10 -0.35 25.06
C SER A 323 -15.22 -1.37 24.85
N SER A 324 -16.47 -0.93 24.97
CA SER A 324 -17.63 -1.75 24.62
C SER A 324 -17.90 -1.79 23.12
N LEU A 325 -17.13 -0.99 22.35
CA LEU A 325 -17.24 -0.85 20.89
C LEU A 325 -16.29 -1.81 20.19
N ASN A 326 -16.67 -2.27 19.01
CA ASN A 326 -15.72 -2.81 18.03
C ASN A 326 -15.24 -1.69 17.10
N GLY A 327 -14.26 -1.98 16.23
CA GLY A 327 -13.70 -0.95 15.34
C GLY A 327 -14.71 -0.39 14.35
N ARG A 328 -15.64 -1.23 13.85
CA ARG A 328 -16.69 -0.80 12.94
C ARG A 328 -17.68 0.18 13.61
N GLU A 329 -18.09 -0.13 14.83
CA GLU A 329 -18.96 0.77 15.61
C GLU A 329 -18.28 2.12 15.89
N LEU A 330 -16.98 2.10 16.25
CA LEU A 330 -16.20 3.31 16.41
C LEU A 330 -16.15 4.13 15.10
N HIS A 331 -15.88 3.47 13.96
CA HIS A 331 -15.87 4.12 12.65
C HIS A 331 -17.23 4.77 12.34
N GLN A 332 -18.34 4.05 12.56
CA GLN A 332 -19.67 4.57 12.32
C GLN A 332 -19.99 5.81 13.16
N ILE A 333 -19.62 5.80 14.45
CA ILE A 333 -19.79 6.95 15.35
C ILE A 333 -18.97 8.13 14.85
N LEU A 334 -17.69 7.94 14.53
CA LEU A 334 -16.82 9.00 14.00
C LEU A 334 -17.38 9.62 12.74
N ARG A 335 -17.90 8.81 11.82
CA ARG A 335 -18.46 9.26 10.56
C ARG A 335 -19.80 9.98 10.73
N SER A 336 -20.75 9.38 11.49
CA SER A 336 -22.13 9.89 11.57
C SER A 336 -22.30 11.05 12.54
N GLU A 337 -21.58 11.08 13.67
CA GLU A 337 -21.72 12.10 14.71
C GLU A 337 -20.66 13.20 14.60
N PHE A 338 -19.43 12.86 14.20
CA PHE A 338 -18.30 13.78 14.17
C PHE A 338 -17.87 14.18 12.77
N HIS A 339 -18.44 13.57 11.71
CA HIS A 339 -18.09 13.80 10.31
C HIS A 339 -16.59 13.62 10.04
N LEU A 340 -16.00 12.55 10.60
CA LEU A 340 -14.64 12.12 10.40
C LEU A 340 -14.63 10.80 9.62
N GLU A 341 -14.13 10.84 8.39
CA GLU A 341 -13.96 9.65 7.54
C GLU A 341 -12.57 9.07 7.83
N MET A 342 -12.54 7.84 8.33
CA MET A 342 -11.28 7.15 8.66
C MET A 342 -10.78 6.36 7.45
N GLU A 343 -9.49 6.06 7.43
CA GLU A 343 -8.87 5.28 6.35
C GLU A 343 -9.36 3.83 6.32
N MET A 344 -9.50 3.22 7.50
CA MET A 344 -9.86 1.81 7.61
C MET A 344 -10.49 1.51 8.97
N GLU A 345 -11.45 0.59 8.96
CA GLU A 345 -11.95 -0.10 10.15
C GLU A 345 -11.47 -1.55 10.16
N ALA A 346 -11.09 -2.04 11.34
CA ALA A 346 -10.79 -3.43 11.62
C ALA A 346 -11.65 -3.91 12.78
N GLU A 347 -11.55 -5.18 13.17
CA GLU A 347 -12.34 -5.70 14.27
C GLU A 347 -12.12 -4.94 15.58
N ASN A 348 -10.85 -4.67 15.92
CA ASN A 348 -10.43 -4.15 17.22
C ASN A 348 -9.82 -2.75 17.18
N TYR A 349 -9.83 -2.08 16.03
CA TYR A 349 -9.29 -0.72 15.89
C TYR A 349 -9.82 -0.01 14.66
N VAL A 350 -9.58 1.30 14.65
CA VAL A 350 -9.78 2.17 13.50
C VAL A 350 -8.45 2.84 13.18
N LEU A 351 -8.16 3.02 11.89
CA LEU A 351 -6.94 3.69 11.41
C LEU A 351 -7.29 5.05 10.81
N ALA A 352 -6.66 6.11 11.33
CA ALA A 352 -6.54 7.38 10.64
C ALA A 352 -5.15 7.49 9.99
N LEU A 353 -5.13 7.86 8.71
CA LEU A 353 -3.92 8.13 7.96
C LEU A 353 -3.66 9.64 7.95
N ALA A 354 -2.70 10.09 8.74
CA ALA A 354 -2.28 11.49 8.73
C ALA A 354 -1.20 11.75 7.65
N ALA A 355 -1.25 12.91 7.03
CA ALA A 355 -0.34 13.32 5.96
C ALA A 355 0.03 14.80 6.08
N VAL A 356 1.05 15.23 5.32
CA VAL A 356 1.55 16.61 5.35
C VAL A 356 0.52 17.66 4.91
N GLY A 357 -0.60 17.24 4.32
CA GLY A 357 -1.72 18.10 3.96
C GLY A 357 -2.73 18.35 5.07
N ASP A 358 -2.61 17.66 6.23
CA ASP A 358 -3.54 17.83 7.33
C ASP A 358 -3.34 19.16 8.07
N THR A 359 -4.46 19.70 8.57
CA THR A 359 -4.48 20.98 9.30
C THR A 359 -4.54 20.76 10.81
N ALA A 360 -4.17 21.77 11.59
CA ALA A 360 -4.33 21.76 13.04
C ALA A 360 -5.80 21.51 13.43
N GLU A 361 -6.76 22.12 12.72
CA GLU A 361 -8.20 21.91 12.93
C GLU A 361 -8.62 20.44 12.74
N GLY A 362 -8.09 19.77 11.70
CA GLY A 362 -8.37 18.36 11.46
C GLY A 362 -7.94 17.48 12.63
N PHE A 363 -6.72 17.72 13.16
CA PHE A 363 -6.22 17.02 14.35
C PHE A 363 -7.02 17.34 15.62
N GLU A 364 -7.41 18.60 15.83
CA GLU A 364 -8.24 18.99 16.97
C GLU A 364 -9.60 18.28 16.93
N ARG A 365 -10.28 18.27 15.78
CA ARG A 365 -11.56 17.54 15.61
C ARG A 365 -11.42 16.06 15.92
N LEU A 366 -10.34 15.41 15.47
CA LEU A 366 -10.10 13.99 15.76
C LEU A 366 -9.92 13.78 17.27
N CYS A 367 -9.10 14.60 17.92
CA CYS A 367 -8.87 14.50 19.36
C CYS A 367 -10.15 14.71 20.17
N ASP A 368 -10.90 15.78 19.88
CA ASP A 368 -12.14 16.11 20.57
C ASP A 368 -13.18 14.98 20.43
N ALA A 369 -13.30 14.38 19.25
CA ALA A 369 -14.20 13.26 19.00
C ALA A 369 -13.80 12.02 19.84
N ILE A 370 -12.52 11.65 19.82
CA ILE A 370 -12.04 10.47 20.54
C ILE A 370 -12.12 10.67 22.05
N GLU A 371 -11.76 11.84 22.58
CA GLU A 371 -11.90 12.17 24.00
C GLU A 371 -13.36 12.11 24.46
N GLU A 372 -14.31 12.61 23.66
CA GLU A 372 -15.74 12.51 23.96
C GLU A 372 -16.23 11.05 23.94
N ILE A 373 -15.81 10.25 22.96
CA ILE A 373 -16.17 8.83 22.89
C ILE A 373 -15.56 8.08 24.08
N ASP A 374 -14.29 8.34 24.42
CA ASP A 374 -13.61 7.73 25.57
C ASP A 374 -14.33 8.07 26.88
N ARG A 375 -14.79 9.31 27.03
CA ARG A 375 -15.61 9.77 28.17
C ARG A 375 -16.96 9.02 28.24
N ARG A 376 -17.64 8.82 27.10
CA ARG A 376 -18.91 8.04 27.05
C ARG A 376 -18.67 6.59 27.46
N GLU A 377 -17.57 5.98 27.00
CA GLU A 377 -17.21 4.62 27.37
C GLU A 377 -16.88 4.49 28.86
N SER A 378 -16.34 5.52 29.51
CA SER A 378 -16.09 5.53 30.95
C SER A 378 -17.34 5.44 31.81
N LEU A 379 -18.50 5.87 31.27
CA LEU A 379 -19.78 5.88 31.96
C LEU A 379 -20.52 4.54 31.84
N LYS A 380 -20.11 3.64 30.95
CA LYS A 380 -20.73 2.34 30.76
C LYS A 380 -20.25 1.36 31.83
N TYR A 381 -21.19 0.75 32.56
CA TYR A 381 -20.89 -0.34 33.47
C TYR A 381 -20.38 -1.55 32.67
N ARG A 382 -19.24 -2.11 33.07
CA ARG A 382 -18.66 -3.28 32.40
C ARG A 382 -18.83 -4.51 33.28
N GLU A 383 -19.56 -5.50 32.78
CA GLU A 383 -19.26 -6.88 33.06
C GLU A 383 -17.92 -7.22 32.42
N GLU A 384 -17.10 -8.06 33.07
CA GLU A 384 -15.76 -8.44 32.61
C GLU A 384 -15.76 -8.74 31.11
N ALA A 385 -14.85 -8.08 30.38
CA ALA A 385 -14.70 -8.27 28.95
C ALA A 385 -14.45 -9.75 28.67
N VAL A 386 -15.33 -10.36 27.89
CA VAL A 386 -15.07 -11.70 27.36
C VAL A 386 -13.86 -11.54 26.43
N GLU A 387 -12.73 -12.15 26.79
CA GLU A 387 -11.58 -12.20 25.90
C GLU A 387 -12.01 -12.87 24.59
N ALA A 388 -12.13 -12.07 23.53
CA ALA A 388 -12.37 -12.62 22.21
C ALA A 388 -11.15 -13.51 21.84
N GLU A 389 -11.43 -14.73 21.36
CA GLU A 389 -10.35 -15.58 20.84
C GLU A 389 -9.59 -14.82 19.76
N PRO A 390 -8.24 -14.73 19.86
CA PRO A 390 -7.45 -14.00 18.88
C PRO A 390 -7.63 -14.62 17.49
N LEU A 391 -7.80 -13.74 16.50
CA LEU A 391 -7.78 -14.14 15.09
C LEU A 391 -6.41 -14.74 14.78
N LYS A 392 -6.36 -16.04 14.52
CA LYS A 392 -5.14 -16.69 14.04
C LYS A 392 -5.27 -16.88 12.53
N ASN A 393 -4.54 -16.09 11.76
CA ASN A 393 -4.31 -16.40 10.35
C ASN A 393 -3.31 -17.56 10.29
N GLY A 394 -3.82 -18.78 10.22
CA GLY A 394 -2.97 -19.97 10.09
C GLY A 394 -2.14 -19.90 8.80
N LYS A 395 -0.93 -20.46 8.84
CA LYS A 395 -0.14 -20.64 7.60
C LYS A 395 -0.90 -21.53 6.63
N MET A 396 -1.19 -21.02 5.43
CA MET A 396 -1.80 -21.79 4.37
C MET A 396 -0.75 -22.64 3.67
N LYS A 397 -1.13 -23.86 3.30
CA LYS A 397 -0.27 -24.74 2.52
C LYS A 397 -0.48 -24.46 1.04
N GLN A 398 0.55 -23.95 0.39
CA GLN A 398 0.56 -23.84 -1.08
C GLN A 398 0.76 -25.21 -1.69
N VAL A 399 -0.14 -25.64 -2.58
CA VAL A 399 -0.12 -26.96 -3.24
C VAL A 399 0.09 -26.85 -4.74
N MET A 400 -0.14 -25.67 -5.33
CA MET A 400 0.19 -25.36 -6.73
C MET A 400 0.46 -23.87 -6.91
N ARG A 401 1.04 -23.50 -8.05
CA ARG A 401 1.29 -22.08 -8.38
C ARG A 401 -0.02 -21.34 -8.59
N ILE A 402 -0.03 -20.03 -8.32
CA ILE A 402 -1.20 -19.18 -8.55
C ILE A 402 -1.71 -19.30 -10.00
N SER A 403 -0.81 -19.23 -11.00
CA SER A 403 -1.17 -19.35 -12.41
C SER A 403 -1.83 -20.69 -12.74
N GLN A 404 -1.30 -21.78 -12.20
CA GLN A 404 -1.89 -23.10 -12.40
C GLN A 404 -3.29 -23.21 -11.79
N ALA A 405 -3.49 -22.65 -10.59
CA ALA A 405 -4.78 -22.71 -9.90
C ALA A 405 -5.85 -21.83 -10.56
N MET A 406 -5.48 -20.63 -11.01
CA MET A 406 -6.41 -19.70 -11.67
C MET A 406 -6.81 -20.15 -13.08
N ASP A 407 -5.90 -20.82 -13.79
CA ASP A 407 -6.14 -21.26 -15.17
C ASP A 407 -6.70 -22.69 -15.24
N ALA A 408 -6.78 -23.40 -14.09
CA ALA A 408 -7.37 -24.73 -14.01
C ALA A 408 -8.91 -24.71 -14.09
N GLU A 409 -9.51 -25.84 -14.50
CA GLU A 409 -10.95 -26.03 -14.33
C GLU A 409 -11.32 -25.92 -12.84
N SER A 410 -12.35 -25.16 -12.56
CA SER A 410 -12.83 -24.92 -11.20
C SER A 410 -14.32 -25.27 -11.06
N GLU A 411 -14.74 -25.48 -9.81
CA GLU A 411 -16.14 -25.69 -9.44
C GLU A 411 -16.47 -24.88 -8.19
N ARG A 412 -17.73 -24.51 -8.02
CA ARG A 412 -18.21 -23.87 -6.79
C ARG A 412 -18.40 -24.89 -5.70
N CYS A 413 -17.84 -24.64 -4.54
CA CYS A 413 -17.96 -25.48 -3.35
C CYS A 413 -18.54 -24.65 -2.21
N PRO A 414 -19.55 -25.14 -1.48
CA PRO A 414 -20.04 -24.47 -0.27
C PRO A 414 -18.88 -24.19 0.70
N LEU A 415 -18.90 -23.01 1.34
CA LEU A 415 -17.81 -22.55 2.23
C LEU A 415 -17.49 -23.58 3.31
N ASP A 416 -18.52 -24.23 3.89
CA ASP A 416 -18.33 -25.20 4.98
C ASP A 416 -17.81 -26.57 4.49
N GLU A 417 -17.92 -26.85 3.19
CA GLU A 417 -17.51 -28.13 2.56
C GLU A 417 -16.16 -28.04 1.83
N CYS A 418 -15.61 -26.82 1.70
CA CYS A 418 -14.41 -26.58 0.89
C CYS A 418 -13.08 -26.88 1.62
N ILE A 419 -13.12 -27.24 2.91
CA ILE A 419 -11.90 -27.51 3.70
C ILE A 419 -11.09 -28.65 3.05
N GLY A 420 -9.78 -28.40 2.87
CA GLY A 420 -8.86 -29.35 2.24
C GLY A 420 -8.82 -29.26 0.71
N ARG A 421 -9.77 -28.54 0.06
CA ARG A 421 -9.74 -28.24 -1.38
C ARG A 421 -8.73 -27.14 -1.68
N THR A 422 -8.29 -27.06 -2.92
CA THR A 422 -7.38 -26.03 -3.40
C THR A 422 -8.18 -24.83 -3.90
N SER A 423 -7.90 -23.62 -3.38
CA SER A 423 -8.56 -22.41 -3.84
C SER A 423 -8.19 -22.08 -5.30
N GLY A 424 -9.19 -21.76 -6.12
CA GLY A 424 -9.04 -21.24 -7.47
C GLY A 424 -9.14 -19.70 -7.53
N GLU A 425 -9.48 -19.06 -6.42
CA GLU A 425 -9.70 -17.61 -6.37
C GLU A 425 -9.10 -16.96 -5.11
N PHE A 426 -8.98 -15.63 -5.12
CA PHE A 426 -8.56 -14.85 -3.98
C PHE A 426 -9.74 -14.61 -3.04
N ALA A 427 -9.47 -14.48 -1.74
CA ALA A 427 -10.35 -13.81 -0.80
C ALA A 427 -9.56 -12.82 0.03
N TYR A 428 -10.05 -11.60 0.21
CA TYR A 428 -9.38 -10.55 0.98
C TYR A 428 -10.39 -9.57 1.59
N LEU A 429 -9.97 -8.87 2.64
CA LEU A 429 -10.67 -7.68 3.13
C LEU A 429 -10.08 -6.45 2.43
N TYR A 430 -10.92 -5.46 2.13
CA TYR A 430 -10.46 -4.22 1.55
C TYR A 430 -11.12 -3.01 2.22
N PRO A 431 -10.33 -2.06 2.73
CA PRO A 431 -8.87 -2.06 2.90
C PRO A 431 -8.38 -3.16 3.85
N PRO A 432 -7.10 -3.58 3.86
CA PRO A 432 -5.94 -3.13 3.07
C PRO A 432 -5.73 -3.90 1.75
N GLY A 433 -6.53 -4.91 1.42
CA GLY A 433 -6.33 -5.73 0.22
C GLY A 433 -5.26 -6.80 0.37
N ILE A 434 -4.97 -7.23 1.60
CA ILE A 434 -4.11 -8.38 1.90
C ILE A 434 -4.95 -9.65 1.79
N PRO A 435 -4.55 -10.63 0.95
CA PRO A 435 -5.34 -11.84 0.79
C PRO A 435 -5.37 -12.72 2.04
N LEU A 436 -6.58 -13.14 2.43
CA LEU A 436 -6.81 -14.21 3.41
C LEU A 436 -6.41 -15.57 2.85
N ILE A 437 -6.71 -15.79 1.56
CA ILE A 437 -6.27 -16.94 0.79
C ILE A 437 -5.89 -16.49 -0.63
N VAL A 438 -4.93 -17.17 -1.23
CA VAL A 438 -4.56 -16.97 -2.63
C VAL A 438 -4.80 -18.25 -3.44
N PRO A 439 -5.03 -18.16 -4.76
CA PRO A 439 -5.17 -19.34 -5.60
C PRO A 439 -3.98 -20.28 -5.46
N GLY A 440 -4.26 -21.60 -5.40
CA GLY A 440 -3.24 -22.61 -5.19
C GLY A 440 -2.92 -22.94 -3.73
N GLU A 441 -3.46 -22.18 -2.77
CA GLU A 441 -3.41 -22.56 -1.36
C GLU A 441 -4.55 -23.53 -1.00
N GLN A 442 -4.25 -24.45 -0.08
CA GLN A 442 -5.24 -25.38 0.46
C GLN A 442 -6.10 -24.69 1.50
N ILE A 443 -7.42 -24.74 1.32
CA ILE A 443 -8.39 -24.11 2.21
C ILE A 443 -8.35 -24.81 3.56
N SER A 444 -8.10 -24.03 4.62
CA SER A 444 -8.05 -24.51 6.00
C SER A 444 -9.34 -24.24 6.75
N GLY A 445 -9.58 -24.98 7.86
CA GLY A 445 -10.69 -24.68 8.76
C GLY A 445 -10.59 -23.29 9.41
N HIS A 446 -9.36 -22.74 9.58
CA HIS A 446 -9.16 -21.38 10.07
C HIS A 446 -9.65 -20.33 9.06
N PHE A 447 -9.43 -20.55 7.77
CA PHE A 447 -9.94 -19.65 6.73
C PHE A 447 -11.46 -19.59 6.76
N VAL A 448 -12.14 -20.75 6.81
CA VAL A 448 -13.60 -20.82 6.85
C VAL A 448 -14.15 -20.11 8.11
N LYS A 449 -13.55 -20.38 9.29
CA LYS A 449 -13.93 -19.74 10.56
C LYS A 449 -13.76 -18.22 10.48
N ASN A 450 -12.64 -17.73 9.92
CA ASN A 450 -12.37 -16.30 9.78
C ASN A 450 -13.37 -15.62 8.83
N VAL A 451 -13.65 -16.23 7.65
CA VAL A 451 -14.64 -15.68 6.72
C VAL A 451 -16.02 -15.57 7.39
N ARG A 452 -16.48 -16.63 8.07
CA ARG A 452 -17.77 -16.59 8.80
C ARG A 452 -17.80 -15.48 9.85
N ARG A 453 -16.73 -15.36 10.66
CA ARG A 453 -16.63 -14.31 11.68
C ARG A 453 -16.69 -12.91 11.08
N TYR A 454 -16.00 -12.67 9.96
CA TYR A 454 -16.04 -11.38 9.27
C TYR A 454 -17.45 -11.06 8.75
N LEU A 455 -18.13 -12.02 8.15
CA LEU A 455 -19.52 -11.87 7.69
C LEU A 455 -20.50 -11.57 8.85
N GLU A 456 -20.38 -12.29 9.97
CA GLU A 456 -21.19 -12.07 11.19
C GLU A 456 -20.98 -10.67 11.77
N GLN A 457 -19.76 -10.14 11.67
CA GLN A 457 -19.44 -8.77 12.09
C GLN A 457 -19.81 -7.71 11.03
N GLY A 458 -20.33 -8.16 9.87
CA GLY A 458 -20.78 -7.32 8.78
C GLY A 458 -19.65 -6.76 7.89
N PHE A 459 -18.45 -7.35 7.95
CA PHE A 459 -17.39 -7.06 6.96
C PHE A 459 -17.69 -7.77 5.64
N GLU A 460 -17.25 -7.15 4.56
CA GLU A 460 -17.36 -7.67 3.21
C GLU A 460 -16.08 -8.41 2.80
N VAL A 461 -16.19 -9.71 2.49
CA VAL A 461 -15.07 -10.47 1.94
C VAL A 461 -15.10 -10.34 0.42
N GLN A 462 -14.06 -9.72 -0.13
CA GLN A 462 -13.93 -9.46 -1.57
C GLN A 462 -13.04 -10.50 -2.24
N GLY A 463 -13.12 -10.55 -3.59
CA GLY A 463 -12.28 -11.42 -4.42
C GLY A 463 -12.91 -12.77 -4.72
N LEU A 464 -13.90 -13.21 -3.95
CA LEU A 464 -14.72 -14.37 -4.26
C LEU A 464 -15.67 -14.07 -5.43
N SER A 465 -15.87 -15.03 -6.31
CA SER A 465 -16.83 -14.95 -7.42
C SER A 465 -18.28 -14.94 -6.93
N ASP A 466 -18.52 -15.45 -5.74
CA ASP A 466 -19.79 -15.36 -5.02
C ASP A 466 -19.76 -14.20 -4.03
N GLN A 467 -20.47 -13.13 -4.35
CA GLN A 467 -20.54 -11.93 -3.52
C GLN A 467 -21.19 -12.15 -2.14
N THR A 468 -21.93 -13.25 -1.97
CA THR A 468 -22.52 -13.62 -0.68
C THR A 468 -21.52 -14.34 0.21
N SER A 469 -20.38 -14.77 -0.34
CA SER A 469 -19.36 -15.59 0.32
C SER A 469 -19.87 -16.93 0.88
N GLU A 470 -20.98 -17.43 0.36
CA GLU A 470 -21.54 -18.75 0.71
C GLU A 470 -20.77 -19.89 0.01
N THR A 471 -20.14 -19.59 -1.14
CA THR A 471 -19.37 -20.55 -1.94
C THR A 471 -18.00 -20.00 -2.29
N VAL A 472 -17.04 -20.90 -2.50
CA VAL A 472 -15.68 -20.61 -2.97
C VAL A 472 -15.40 -21.40 -4.23
N CYS A 473 -14.79 -20.80 -5.26
CA CYS A 473 -14.28 -21.52 -6.40
C CYS A 473 -13.05 -22.33 -6.00
N VAL A 474 -13.11 -23.63 -6.18
CA VAL A 474 -12.02 -24.56 -5.91
C VAL A 474 -11.58 -25.24 -7.19
N VAL A 475 -10.30 -25.54 -7.31
CA VAL A 475 -9.76 -26.31 -8.43
C VAL A 475 -10.42 -27.67 -8.44
N ARG A 476 -10.93 -28.08 -9.63
CA ARG A 476 -11.53 -29.40 -9.81
C ARG A 476 -10.44 -30.46 -9.68
N ASN A 477 -10.65 -31.43 -8.81
CA ASN A 477 -9.77 -32.57 -8.74
C ASN A 477 -10.08 -33.48 -9.96
N ASP A 478 -9.12 -33.67 -10.83
CA ASP A 478 -9.20 -34.76 -11.79
C ASP A 478 -9.30 -36.06 -10.99
N MET A 479 -10.41 -36.78 -11.14
CA MET A 479 -10.63 -38.12 -10.54
C MET A 479 -9.74 -39.17 -11.21
#